data_6c3872dc3d06413680a0a386d3db666d
#
_entry.id   6c3872dc3d06413680a0a386d3db666d
#
_cell.length_a   1.000
_cell.length_b   1.000
_cell.length_c   1.000
_cell.angle_alpha   90.00
_cell.angle_beta   90.00
_cell.angle_gamma   90.00
#
_symmetry.space_group_name_H-M   'P 1'
#
loop_
_entity.id
_entity.type
_entity.pdbx_description
1 polymer ?
#
loop_
_entity_poly.entity_id
_entity_poly.type
_entity_poly.pdbx_seq_one_letter_code
_entity_poly.pdbx_strand_id
1 'polypeptide(L)'
;MPENATVTGSLVLQRVTKCYGIAKDQQVAAADEVSLTVEAGEYAALTGASGSGKSTLLHLIGAIERPDSGTVTANGVEVTALRGGPLAAYRRTVGFVFQRYHLLPALTALDNVIAPVLPYRTNWSKRDRGRELLTAVGLAGREQSLPSRMSGGEQQRVAIARALVNSPSLLLADEPTGNLDSRNAAEILELLAKLRGRSGMTIILATHDAQIAARCDRLVRLRDGAVVDDIDLSGGYPAEEVIRRVGQLG
;
A
#
# COMPACT_ATOMS: atom_id res chain seq x y z
N MET A 1 -10.18 -26.53 -22.61
CA MET A 1 -10.43 -25.74 -21.40
C MET A 1 -9.22 -24.86 -21.24
N PRO A 2 -9.29 -23.52 -21.40
CA PRO A 2 -8.13 -22.69 -21.12
C PRO A 2 -7.91 -22.69 -19.60
N GLU A 3 -6.68 -23.05 -19.18
CA GLU A 3 -6.21 -22.84 -17.83
C GLU A 3 -6.39 -21.36 -17.47
N ASN A 4 -7.20 -21.09 -16.45
CA ASN A 4 -7.25 -19.79 -15.81
C ASN A 4 -5.86 -19.52 -15.23
N ALA A 5 -5.02 -18.82 -15.96
CA ALA A 5 -3.84 -18.20 -15.40
C ALA A 5 -4.31 -17.33 -14.24
N THR A 6 -4.01 -17.74 -13.02
CA THR A 6 -4.35 -16.98 -11.81
C THR A 6 -3.54 -15.70 -11.86
N VAL A 7 -4.19 -14.61 -12.26
CA VAL A 7 -3.57 -13.29 -12.37
C VAL A 7 -3.22 -12.84 -10.96
N THR A 8 -1.94 -12.91 -10.63
CA THR A 8 -1.44 -12.63 -9.27
C THR A 8 -1.39 -11.12 -9.05
N GLY A 9 -2.07 -10.63 -8.01
CA GLY A 9 -2.09 -9.19 -7.66
C GLY A 9 -3.36 -8.46 -8.07
N SER A 10 -4.34 -9.12 -8.72
CA SER A 10 -5.64 -8.52 -9.02
C SER A 10 -6.47 -8.32 -7.76
N LEU A 11 -7.24 -7.23 -7.72
CA LEU A 11 -8.09 -6.85 -6.59
C LEU A 11 -9.45 -6.39 -7.11
N VAL A 12 -10.52 -6.87 -6.47
CA VAL A 12 -11.90 -6.47 -6.76
C VAL A 12 -12.62 -6.13 -5.46
N LEU A 13 -13.14 -4.91 -5.37
CA LEU A 13 -14.02 -4.45 -4.31
C LEU A 13 -15.44 -4.35 -4.89
N GLN A 14 -16.45 -4.83 -4.15
CA GLN A 14 -17.83 -4.76 -4.55
C GLN A 14 -18.66 -4.20 -3.41
N ARG A 15 -19.16 -2.97 -3.58
CA ARG A 15 -20.02 -2.24 -2.64
C ARG A 15 -19.50 -2.27 -1.20
N VAL A 16 -18.21 -2.03 -1.04
CA VAL A 16 -17.53 -2.08 0.26
C VAL A 16 -17.91 -0.86 1.06
N THR A 17 -18.48 -1.07 2.26
CA THR A 17 -18.90 -0.01 3.18
C THR A 17 -18.21 -0.18 4.52
N LYS A 18 -17.77 0.95 5.10
CA LYS A 18 -17.19 1.03 6.44
C LYS A 18 -17.60 2.34 7.11
N CYS A 19 -18.27 2.20 8.26
CA CYS A 19 -18.69 3.33 9.08
C CYS A 19 -17.96 3.33 10.42
N TYR A 20 -17.66 4.51 10.93
CA TYR A 20 -17.15 4.73 12.28
C TYR A 20 -18.11 5.61 13.07
N GLY A 21 -18.26 5.37 14.36
CA GLY A 21 -19.12 6.13 15.27
C GLY A 21 -19.72 5.25 16.34
N ILE A 22 -20.06 5.86 17.48
CA ILE A 22 -20.59 5.16 18.67
C ILE A 22 -22.14 5.09 18.62
N ALA A 23 -22.81 6.04 17.98
CA ALA A 23 -24.26 6.10 17.85
C ALA A 23 -24.67 6.17 16.37
N LYS A 24 -25.84 5.60 16.02
CA LYS A 24 -26.35 5.58 14.63
C LYS A 24 -26.42 6.98 14.01
N ASP A 25 -26.74 8.00 14.80
CA ASP A 25 -26.92 9.37 14.33
C ASP A 25 -25.59 10.15 14.20
N GLN A 26 -24.46 9.52 14.55
CA GLN A 26 -23.10 10.11 14.49
C GLN A 26 -22.13 9.22 13.72
N GLN A 27 -22.61 8.36 12.85
CA GLN A 27 -21.78 7.53 12.01
C GLN A 27 -21.23 8.32 10.82
N VAL A 28 -19.93 8.20 10.59
CA VAL A 28 -19.25 8.74 9.42
C VAL A 28 -18.87 7.56 8.53
N ALA A 29 -19.37 7.56 7.30
CA ALA A 29 -18.98 6.57 6.30
C ALA A 29 -17.56 6.89 5.80
N ALA A 30 -16.59 6.08 6.17
CA ALA A 30 -15.23 6.21 5.70
C ALA A 30 -14.98 5.42 4.39
N ALA A 31 -15.83 4.45 4.08
CA ALA A 31 -16.04 3.88 2.77
C ALA A 31 -17.55 3.71 2.56
N ASP A 32 -18.06 4.18 1.45
CA ASP A 32 -19.48 4.17 1.11
C ASP A 32 -19.70 3.50 -0.24
N GLU A 33 -20.20 2.25 -0.21
CA GLU A 33 -20.47 1.40 -1.37
C GLU A 33 -19.34 1.37 -2.43
N VAL A 34 -18.08 1.44 -1.98
CA VAL A 34 -16.93 1.47 -2.89
C VAL A 34 -16.86 0.22 -3.74
N SER A 35 -16.91 0.41 -5.06
CA SER A 35 -16.65 -0.63 -6.06
C SER A 35 -15.46 -0.22 -6.91
N LEU A 36 -14.43 -1.07 -6.96
CA LEU A 36 -13.16 -0.79 -7.63
C LEU A 36 -12.51 -2.11 -8.06
N THR A 37 -12.00 -2.16 -9.28
CA THR A 37 -11.12 -3.25 -9.74
C THR A 37 -9.74 -2.68 -9.99
N VAL A 38 -8.69 -3.36 -9.50
CA VAL A 38 -7.28 -3.03 -9.77
C VAL A 38 -6.66 -4.27 -10.41
N GLU A 39 -6.02 -4.07 -11.56
CA GLU A 39 -5.41 -5.16 -12.30
C GLU A 39 -4.06 -5.56 -11.71
N ALA A 40 -3.63 -6.79 -12.02
CA ALA A 40 -2.32 -7.26 -11.58
C ALA A 40 -1.19 -6.44 -12.19
N GLY A 41 -0.23 -6.05 -11.36
CA GLY A 41 0.90 -5.22 -11.76
C GLY A 41 0.57 -3.74 -11.97
N GLU A 42 -0.66 -3.31 -11.74
CA GLU A 42 -1.07 -1.90 -11.83
C GLU A 42 -0.45 -1.06 -10.70
N TYR A 43 -0.12 0.18 -10.98
CA TYR A 43 0.29 1.18 -10.01
C TYR A 43 -0.80 2.25 -9.90
N ALA A 44 -1.69 2.09 -8.95
CA ALA A 44 -2.84 2.97 -8.75
C ALA A 44 -2.61 3.97 -7.63
N ALA A 45 -2.98 5.24 -7.85
CA ALA A 45 -3.04 6.26 -6.82
C ALA A 45 -4.47 6.42 -6.30
N LEU A 46 -4.65 6.34 -4.98
CA LEU A 46 -5.86 6.78 -4.29
C LEU A 46 -5.67 8.23 -3.85
N THR A 47 -6.47 9.16 -4.38
CA THR A 47 -6.37 10.59 -4.08
C THR A 47 -7.63 11.09 -3.37
N GLY A 48 -7.54 12.25 -2.75
CA GLY A 48 -8.65 12.91 -2.04
C GLY A 48 -8.16 13.68 -0.82
N ALA A 49 -9.02 14.54 -0.28
CA ALA A 49 -8.74 15.34 0.92
C ALA A 49 -8.43 14.46 2.15
N SER A 50 -7.89 15.06 3.20
CA SER A 50 -7.78 14.37 4.49
C SER A 50 -9.17 13.96 4.98
N GLY A 51 -9.30 12.73 5.48
CA GLY A 51 -10.59 12.17 5.90
C GLY A 51 -11.47 11.60 4.79
N SER A 52 -11.05 11.62 3.52
CA SER A 52 -11.86 11.07 2.40
C SER A 52 -11.99 9.55 2.37
N GLY A 53 -11.34 8.82 3.29
CA GLY A 53 -11.44 7.35 3.41
C GLY A 53 -10.26 6.55 2.81
N LYS A 54 -9.22 7.20 2.26
CA LYS A 54 -8.07 6.51 1.61
C LYS A 54 -7.40 5.46 2.50
N SER A 55 -6.98 5.85 3.70
CA SER A 55 -6.33 4.95 4.66
C SER A 55 -7.25 3.81 5.08
N THR A 56 -8.54 4.11 5.32
CA THR A 56 -9.55 3.10 5.63
C THR A 56 -9.66 2.08 4.49
N LEU A 57 -9.73 2.54 3.24
CA LEU A 57 -9.82 1.64 2.09
C LEU A 57 -8.58 0.73 1.99
N LEU A 58 -7.37 1.28 2.20
CA LEU A 58 -6.15 0.47 2.27
C LEU A 58 -6.20 -0.55 3.41
N HIS A 59 -6.71 -0.18 4.59
CA HIS A 59 -6.87 -1.10 5.73
C HIS A 59 -7.86 -2.24 5.44
N LEU A 60 -8.96 -1.94 4.73
CA LEU A 60 -9.94 -2.96 4.31
C LEU A 60 -9.32 -3.91 3.30
N ILE A 61 -8.61 -3.40 2.29
CA ILE A 61 -7.90 -4.20 1.28
C ILE A 61 -6.84 -5.08 1.95
N GLY A 62 -6.02 -4.52 2.83
CA GLY A 62 -4.98 -5.26 3.58
C GLY A 62 -5.54 -6.19 4.66
N ALA A 63 -6.86 -6.24 4.82
CA ALA A 63 -7.56 -6.98 5.87
C ALA A 63 -7.04 -6.66 7.28
N ILE A 64 -6.53 -5.44 7.50
CA ILE A 64 -6.24 -4.90 8.83
C ILE A 64 -7.55 -4.67 9.55
N GLU A 65 -8.54 -4.10 8.83
CA GLU A 65 -9.90 -3.92 9.27
C GLU A 65 -10.89 -4.74 8.42
N ARG A 66 -12.13 -4.83 8.86
CA ARG A 66 -13.20 -5.50 8.14
C ARG A 66 -14.23 -4.48 7.70
N PRO A 67 -14.76 -4.60 6.48
CA PRO A 67 -15.92 -3.81 6.08
C PRO A 67 -17.15 -4.25 6.89
N ASP A 68 -18.12 -3.34 6.97
CA ASP A 68 -19.42 -3.60 7.58
C ASP A 68 -20.35 -4.29 6.56
N SER A 69 -20.16 -4.02 5.25
CA SER A 69 -20.83 -4.72 4.15
C SER A 69 -19.97 -4.70 2.88
N GLY A 70 -20.38 -5.47 1.86
CA GLY A 70 -19.65 -5.64 0.62
C GLY A 70 -18.54 -6.70 0.70
N THR A 71 -17.83 -6.90 -0.40
CA THR A 71 -16.79 -7.92 -0.51
C THR A 71 -15.49 -7.36 -1.05
N VAL A 72 -14.37 -7.90 -0.55
CA VAL A 72 -13.02 -7.68 -1.07
C VAL A 72 -12.49 -9.02 -1.56
N THR A 73 -12.14 -9.10 -2.84
CA THR A 73 -11.56 -10.29 -3.48
C THR A 73 -10.17 -9.94 -3.98
N ALA A 74 -9.17 -10.73 -3.61
CA ALA A 74 -7.80 -10.57 -4.08
C ALA A 74 -7.30 -11.90 -4.66
N ASN A 75 -6.75 -11.88 -5.86
CA ASN A 75 -6.29 -13.08 -6.58
C ASN A 75 -7.36 -14.18 -6.66
N GLY A 76 -8.61 -13.81 -6.86
CA GLY A 76 -9.75 -14.74 -6.92
C GLY A 76 -10.21 -15.30 -5.56
N VAL A 77 -9.61 -14.87 -4.44
CA VAL A 77 -10.00 -15.29 -3.09
C VAL A 77 -10.79 -14.18 -2.41
N GLU A 78 -12.00 -14.47 -1.92
CA GLU A 78 -12.79 -13.53 -1.14
C GLU A 78 -12.17 -13.34 0.25
N VAL A 79 -11.45 -12.22 0.43
CA VAL A 79 -10.72 -11.85 1.65
C VAL A 79 -11.67 -11.62 2.83
N THR A 80 -12.81 -11.03 2.57
CA THR A 80 -13.84 -10.72 3.58
C THR A 80 -14.41 -11.95 4.27
N ALA A 81 -14.43 -13.10 3.57
CA ALA A 81 -14.86 -14.38 4.13
C ALA A 81 -13.77 -15.06 5.00
N LEU A 82 -12.51 -14.70 4.85
CA LEU A 82 -11.39 -15.36 5.54
C LEU A 82 -11.43 -15.12 7.05
N ARG A 83 -11.00 -16.14 7.81
CA ARG A 83 -10.84 -16.12 9.28
C ARG A 83 -9.59 -16.91 9.68
N GLY A 84 -9.06 -16.67 10.85
CA GLY A 84 -7.95 -17.44 11.44
C GLY A 84 -6.73 -17.61 10.54
N GLY A 85 -6.30 -18.84 10.34
CA GLY A 85 -5.11 -19.19 9.54
C GLY A 85 -5.14 -18.69 8.10
N PRO A 86 -6.21 -18.91 7.31
CA PRO A 86 -6.34 -18.37 5.96
C PRO A 86 -6.22 -16.85 5.88
N LEU A 87 -6.80 -16.11 6.84
CA LEU A 87 -6.66 -14.66 6.92
C LEU A 87 -5.21 -14.24 7.20
N ALA A 88 -4.54 -14.93 8.12
CA ALA A 88 -3.13 -14.70 8.41
C ALA A 88 -2.24 -15.03 7.19
N ALA A 89 -2.60 -16.04 6.40
CA ALA A 89 -1.91 -16.36 5.14
C ALA A 89 -2.08 -15.24 4.11
N TYR A 90 -3.30 -14.72 3.92
CA TYR A 90 -3.54 -13.57 3.05
C TYR A 90 -2.70 -12.35 3.46
N ARG A 91 -2.73 -11.96 4.73
CA ARG A 91 -1.96 -10.80 5.22
C ARG A 91 -0.45 -10.91 4.94
N ARG A 92 0.10 -12.12 4.80
CA ARG A 92 1.50 -12.34 4.43
C ARG A 92 1.79 -12.06 2.95
N THR A 93 0.77 -12.10 2.09
CA THR A 93 0.90 -11.78 0.66
C THR A 93 0.76 -10.28 0.38
N VAL A 94 0.43 -9.49 1.41
CA VAL A 94 0.26 -8.03 1.32
C VAL A 94 1.39 -7.35 2.07
N GLY A 95 2.11 -6.46 1.39
CA GLY A 95 3.03 -5.51 2.01
C GLY A 95 2.28 -4.24 2.41
N PHE A 96 2.58 -3.69 3.58
CA PHE A 96 1.97 -2.43 4.01
C PHE A 96 3.04 -1.43 4.45
N VAL A 97 3.01 -0.24 3.83
CA VAL A 97 3.84 0.92 4.18
C VAL A 97 2.93 1.97 4.78
N PHE A 98 3.14 2.31 6.05
CA PHE A 98 2.34 3.27 6.79
C PHE A 98 2.93 4.68 6.68
N GLN A 99 2.10 5.69 6.79
CA GLN A 99 2.48 7.11 6.81
C GLN A 99 3.50 7.43 7.91
N ARG A 100 3.26 6.92 9.13
CA ARG A 100 4.24 6.93 10.22
C ARG A 100 4.96 5.60 10.20
N TYR A 101 6.19 5.55 9.83
CA TYR A 101 7.03 4.35 9.58
C TYR A 101 6.72 3.11 10.44
N HIS A 102 6.18 3.30 11.66
CA HIS A 102 5.88 2.25 12.66
C HIS A 102 7.03 1.25 12.84
N LEU A 103 8.26 1.78 12.87
CA LEU A 103 9.42 0.99 13.23
C LEU A 103 9.42 0.75 14.74
N LEU A 104 9.84 -0.44 15.14
CA LEU A 104 10.05 -0.78 16.53
C LEU A 104 11.35 -0.12 17.01
N PRO A 105 11.29 0.85 17.93
CA PRO A 105 12.46 1.71 18.23
C PRO A 105 13.61 0.96 18.91
N ALA A 106 13.30 -0.16 19.58
CA ALA A 106 14.28 -1.02 20.24
C ALA A 106 14.96 -2.01 19.29
N LEU A 107 14.49 -2.13 18.04
CA LEU A 107 15.03 -3.07 17.06
C LEU A 107 15.92 -2.33 16.05
N THR A 108 16.97 -3.02 15.60
CA THR A 108 17.83 -2.54 14.50
C THR A 108 17.04 -2.46 13.19
N ALA A 109 17.61 -1.81 12.17
CA ALA A 109 17.03 -1.78 10.82
C ALA A 109 16.78 -3.20 10.29
N LEU A 110 17.76 -4.10 10.43
CA LEU A 110 17.62 -5.49 10.01
C LEU A 110 16.51 -6.21 10.78
N ASP A 111 16.47 -6.05 12.10
CA ASP A 111 15.47 -6.72 12.93
C ASP A 111 14.06 -6.17 12.67
N ASN A 112 13.92 -4.88 12.36
CA ASN A 112 12.66 -4.30 11.89
C ASN A 112 12.19 -4.92 10.56
N VAL A 113 13.10 -5.10 9.60
CA VAL A 113 12.77 -5.70 8.30
C VAL A 113 12.29 -7.14 8.45
N ILE A 114 12.95 -7.94 9.29
CA ILE A 114 12.63 -9.36 9.44
C ILE A 114 11.52 -9.63 10.48
N ALA A 115 11.11 -8.63 11.28
CA ALA A 115 10.10 -8.79 12.33
C ALA A 115 8.81 -9.52 11.86
N PRO A 116 8.23 -9.21 10.67
CA PRO A 116 7.01 -9.87 10.21
C PRO A 116 7.18 -11.37 9.95
N VAL A 117 8.40 -11.85 9.72
CA VAL A 117 8.67 -13.26 9.39
C VAL A 117 9.24 -14.06 10.57
N LEU A 118 9.55 -13.40 11.69
CA LEU A 118 10.11 -14.09 12.87
C LEU A 118 9.24 -15.24 13.37
N PRO A 119 7.89 -15.12 13.46
CA PRO A 119 7.04 -16.17 13.98
C PRO A 119 6.91 -17.39 13.07
N TYR A 120 7.34 -17.32 11.82
CA TYR A 120 7.09 -18.36 10.82
C TYR A 120 8.35 -19.17 10.53
N ARG A 121 8.19 -20.45 10.19
CA ARG A 121 9.26 -21.25 9.58
C ARG A 121 9.38 -20.86 8.10
N THR A 122 10.62 -20.65 7.64
CA THR A 122 10.96 -20.33 6.26
C THR A 122 12.02 -21.34 5.77
N ASN A 123 12.02 -21.64 4.49
CA ASN A 123 13.06 -22.45 3.83
C ASN A 123 14.25 -21.59 3.35
N TRP A 124 14.30 -20.32 3.74
CA TRP A 124 15.33 -19.34 3.42
C TRP A 124 15.79 -18.61 4.68
N SER A 125 17.01 -18.05 4.63
CA SER A 125 17.59 -17.27 5.73
C SER A 125 16.91 -15.90 5.84
N LYS A 126 16.20 -15.66 6.95
CA LYS A 126 15.53 -14.40 7.22
C LYS A 126 16.50 -13.22 7.27
N ARG A 127 17.69 -13.42 7.88
CA ARG A 127 18.71 -12.38 7.99
C ARG A 127 19.33 -12.03 6.64
N ASP A 128 19.58 -13.02 5.80
CA ASP A 128 20.15 -12.76 4.47
C ASP A 128 19.13 -12.05 3.59
N ARG A 129 17.85 -12.49 3.63
CA ARG A 129 16.75 -11.78 2.96
C ARG A 129 16.61 -10.34 3.46
N GLY A 130 16.72 -10.11 4.76
CA GLY A 130 16.68 -8.75 5.33
C GLY A 130 17.83 -7.87 4.83
N ARG A 131 19.05 -8.42 4.73
CA ARG A 131 20.22 -7.70 4.18
C ARG A 131 20.06 -7.38 2.70
N GLU A 132 19.58 -8.35 1.91
CA GLU A 132 19.26 -8.14 0.48
C GLU A 132 18.28 -6.97 0.30
N LEU A 133 17.22 -6.94 1.10
CA LEU A 133 16.21 -5.88 1.03
C LEU A 133 16.76 -4.53 1.47
N LEU A 134 17.54 -4.48 2.55
CA LEU A 134 18.21 -3.25 2.97
C LEU A 134 19.16 -2.73 1.88
N THR A 135 19.90 -3.62 1.23
CA THR A 135 20.74 -3.26 0.08
C THR A 135 19.90 -2.74 -1.09
N ALA A 136 18.78 -3.41 -1.40
CA ALA A 136 17.88 -3.03 -2.49
C ALA A 136 17.24 -1.63 -2.30
N VAL A 137 17.03 -1.23 -1.03
CA VAL A 137 16.51 0.12 -0.69
C VAL A 137 17.64 1.14 -0.43
N GLY A 138 18.91 0.80 -0.69
CA GLY A 138 20.05 1.70 -0.55
C GLY A 138 20.54 1.89 0.89
N LEU A 139 20.34 0.91 1.77
CA LEU A 139 20.76 0.93 3.17
C LEU A 139 21.81 -0.14 3.51
N ALA A 140 22.65 -0.53 2.53
CA ALA A 140 23.79 -1.40 2.78
C ALA A 140 24.71 -0.78 3.84
N GLY A 141 25.12 -1.57 4.84
CA GLY A 141 25.95 -1.12 5.96
C GLY A 141 25.19 -0.42 7.09
N ARG A 142 23.85 -0.31 6.99
CA ARG A 142 22.99 0.30 8.02
C ARG A 142 22.19 -0.74 8.83
N GLU A 143 22.49 -2.03 8.67
CA GLU A 143 21.74 -3.16 9.24
C GLU A 143 21.59 -3.07 10.75
N GLN A 144 22.63 -2.59 11.45
CA GLN A 144 22.69 -2.48 12.92
C GLN A 144 22.22 -1.12 13.45
N SER A 145 21.81 -0.19 12.57
CA SER A 145 21.35 1.12 13.00
C SER A 145 19.98 1.03 13.69
N LEU A 146 19.83 1.73 14.82
CA LEU A 146 18.53 1.93 15.47
C LEU A 146 17.75 3.04 14.75
N PRO A 147 16.40 3.02 14.75
CA PRO A 147 15.57 4.07 14.15
C PRO A 147 15.93 5.48 14.64
N SER A 148 16.31 5.65 15.92
CA SER A 148 16.71 6.92 16.50
C SER A 148 17.99 7.51 15.91
N ARG A 149 18.78 6.72 15.17
CA ARG A 149 20.03 7.14 14.50
C ARG A 149 19.87 7.21 12.98
N MET A 150 18.62 7.22 12.49
CA MET A 150 18.29 7.23 11.08
C MET A 150 17.47 8.47 10.73
N SER A 151 17.75 9.03 9.55
CA SER A 151 16.91 10.09 8.98
C SER A 151 15.50 9.58 8.65
N GLY A 152 14.53 10.47 8.46
CA GLY A 152 13.18 10.09 8.07
C GLY A 152 13.14 9.27 6.77
N GLY A 153 13.94 9.67 5.77
CA GLY A 153 14.06 8.91 4.50
C GLY A 153 14.67 7.52 4.69
N GLU A 154 15.67 7.37 5.56
CA GLU A 154 16.23 6.05 5.89
C GLU A 154 15.21 5.18 6.64
N GLN A 155 14.46 5.74 7.60
CA GLN A 155 13.40 5.03 8.30
C GLN A 155 12.30 4.56 7.34
N GLN A 156 11.91 5.40 6.38
CA GLN A 156 10.95 5.04 5.34
C GLN A 156 11.47 3.88 4.47
N ARG A 157 12.74 3.92 4.07
CA ARG A 157 13.36 2.82 3.31
C ARG A 157 13.36 1.50 4.10
N VAL A 158 13.59 1.54 5.42
CA VAL A 158 13.45 0.35 6.30
C VAL A 158 11.99 -0.14 6.31
N ALA A 159 11.01 0.77 6.41
CA ALA A 159 9.58 0.40 6.39
C ALA A 159 9.18 -0.25 5.05
N ILE A 160 9.70 0.25 3.92
CA ILE A 160 9.52 -0.37 2.60
C ILE A 160 10.17 -1.75 2.54
N ALA A 161 11.43 -1.89 2.98
CA ALA A 161 12.11 -3.18 3.03
C ALA A 161 11.34 -4.20 3.88
N ARG A 162 10.80 -3.77 5.03
CA ARG A 162 9.93 -4.59 5.89
C ARG A 162 8.66 -5.04 5.17
N ALA A 163 8.01 -4.16 4.42
CA ALA A 163 6.81 -4.49 3.66
C ALA A 163 7.08 -5.55 2.58
N LEU A 164 8.31 -5.61 2.06
CA LEU A 164 8.72 -6.50 0.97
C LEU A 164 9.28 -7.85 1.45
N VAL A 165 9.43 -8.08 2.75
CA VAL A 165 10.15 -9.26 3.27
C VAL A 165 9.54 -10.59 2.84
N ASN A 166 8.22 -10.66 2.68
CA ASN A 166 7.48 -11.83 2.21
C ASN A 166 7.31 -11.90 0.68
N SER A 167 7.98 -11.04 -0.10
CA SER A 167 7.77 -10.93 -1.56
C SER A 167 6.28 -10.79 -1.91
N PRO A 168 5.60 -9.73 -1.41
CA PRO A 168 4.17 -9.57 -1.58
C PRO A 168 3.78 -9.38 -3.05
N SER A 169 2.60 -9.87 -3.43
CA SER A 169 2.00 -9.59 -4.74
C SER A 169 1.27 -8.23 -4.79
N LEU A 170 0.91 -7.71 -3.61
CA LEU A 170 0.22 -6.43 -3.44
C LEU A 170 0.94 -5.58 -2.39
N LEU A 171 1.30 -4.36 -2.75
CA LEU A 171 1.87 -3.36 -1.85
C LEU A 171 0.86 -2.23 -1.64
N LEU A 172 0.49 -2.00 -0.40
CA LEU A 172 -0.37 -0.89 0.03
C LEU A 172 0.51 0.17 0.70
N ALA A 173 0.47 1.39 0.21
CA ALA A 173 1.30 2.48 0.73
C ALA A 173 0.42 3.68 1.11
N ASP A 174 0.32 3.95 2.39
CA ASP A 174 -0.45 5.06 2.94
C ASP A 174 0.47 6.26 3.15
N GLU A 175 0.34 7.27 2.30
CA GLU A 175 1.15 8.49 2.27
C GLU A 175 2.66 8.24 2.49
N PRO A 176 3.31 7.37 1.68
CA PRO A 176 4.66 6.89 1.95
C PRO A 176 5.73 7.98 1.88
N THR A 177 5.37 9.18 1.48
CA THR A 177 6.28 10.34 1.34
C THR A 177 5.85 11.53 2.18
N GLY A 178 4.72 11.47 2.89
CA GLY A 178 4.10 12.60 3.58
C GLY A 178 4.94 13.25 4.69
N ASN A 179 5.96 12.54 5.19
CA ASN A 179 6.88 13.06 6.23
C ASN A 179 8.31 13.31 5.69
N LEU A 180 8.48 13.39 4.37
CA LEU A 180 9.78 13.55 3.71
C LEU A 180 9.83 14.89 2.96
N ASP A 181 11.03 15.44 2.84
CA ASP A 181 11.27 16.53 1.91
C ASP A 181 11.13 16.06 0.46
N SER A 182 10.99 16.98 -0.48
CA SER A 182 10.70 16.71 -1.90
C SER A 182 11.75 15.83 -2.58
N ARG A 183 13.04 15.93 -2.20
CA ARG A 183 14.11 15.11 -2.75
C ARG A 183 13.97 13.65 -2.29
N ASN A 184 13.85 13.44 -0.97
CA ASN A 184 13.65 12.10 -0.41
C ASN A 184 12.35 11.48 -0.91
N ALA A 185 11.28 12.27 -1.05
CA ALA A 185 10.01 11.81 -1.62
C ALA A 185 10.19 11.27 -3.05
N ALA A 186 10.88 12.02 -3.92
CA ALA A 186 11.15 11.58 -5.30
C ALA A 186 11.96 10.28 -5.35
N GLU A 187 12.97 10.14 -4.49
CA GLU A 187 13.79 8.93 -4.41
C GLU A 187 12.98 7.70 -3.95
N ILE A 188 12.03 7.88 -3.01
CA ILE A 188 11.14 6.79 -2.56
C ILE A 188 10.21 6.35 -3.69
N LEU A 189 9.62 7.27 -4.44
CA LEU A 189 8.74 6.93 -5.56
C LEU A 189 9.48 6.20 -6.67
N GLU A 190 10.70 6.65 -7.00
CA GLU A 190 11.54 5.97 -7.97
C GLU A 190 11.93 4.56 -7.50
N LEU A 191 12.22 4.39 -6.20
CA LEU A 191 12.47 3.09 -5.59
C LEU A 191 11.26 2.16 -5.75
N LEU A 192 10.04 2.63 -5.43
CA LEU A 192 8.81 1.83 -5.57
C LEU A 192 8.58 1.42 -7.03
N ALA A 193 8.75 2.34 -7.98
CA ALA A 193 8.63 2.05 -9.41
C ALA A 193 9.67 0.99 -9.88
N LYS A 194 10.92 1.11 -9.45
CA LYS A 194 11.97 0.12 -9.73
C LYS A 194 11.65 -1.27 -9.14
N LEU A 195 11.17 -1.31 -7.91
CA LEU A 195 10.80 -2.56 -7.23
C LEU A 195 9.62 -3.23 -7.94
N ARG A 196 8.59 -2.46 -8.33
CA ARG A 196 7.48 -2.96 -9.13
C ARG A 196 7.96 -3.56 -10.46
N GLY A 197 8.78 -2.84 -11.21
CA GLY A 197 9.29 -3.29 -12.50
C GLY A 197 10.07 -4.61 -12.43
N ARG A 198 10.66 -4.94 -11.27
CA ARG A 198 11.39 -6.20 -11.04
C ARG A 198 10.50 -7.36 -10.61
N SER A 199 9.45 -7.09 -9.86
CA SER A 199 8.62 -8.12 -9.23
C SER A 199 7.26 -8.31 -9.87
N GLY A 200 6.78 -7.35 -10.69
CA GLY A 200 5.42 -7.35 -11.25
C GLY A 200 4.32 -7.15 -10.19
N MET A 201 4.66 -6.70 -8.96
CA MET A 201 3.67 -6.52 -7.90
C MET A 201 2.72 -5.36 -8.23
N THR A 202 1.48 -5.49 -7.78
CA THR A 202 0.49 -4.42 -7.79
C THR A 202 0.79 -3.43 -6.66
N ILE A 203 0.70 -2.13 -6.92
CA ILE A 203 0.89 -1.09 -5.90
C ILE A 203 -0.35 -0.21 -5.84
N ILE A 204 -0.89 -0.01 -4.63
CA ILE A 204 -1.93 0.99 -4.37
C ILE A 204 -1.36 1.99 -3.38
N LEU A 205 -1.25 3.24 -3.82
CA LEU A 205 -0.63 4.32 -3.08
C LEU A 205 -1.68 5.39 -2.75
N ALA A 206 -1.93 5.63 -1.46
CA ALA A 206 -2.73 6.78 -1.02
C ALA A 206 -1.85 8.03 -0.95
N THR A 207 -2.32 9.13 -1.54
CA THR A 207 -1.63 10.41 -1.48
C THR A 207 -2.62 11.57 -1.69
N HIS A 208 -2.31 12.72 -1.12
CA HIS A 208 -2.96 13.98 -1.44
C HIS A 208 -2.13 14.84 -2.41
N ASP A 209 -0.94 14.39 -2.79
CA ASP A 209 -0.04 15.09 -3.71
C ASP A 209 -0.31 14.68 -5.16
N ALA A 210 -0.77 15.65 -5.95
CA ALA A 210 -1.06 15.48 -7.38
C ALA A 210 0.16 15.10 -8.22
N GLN A 211 1.36 15.57 -7.85
CA GLN A 211 2.60 15.24 -8.56
C GLN A 211 2.99 13.77 -8.38
N ILE A 212 2.68 13.23 -7.20
CA ILE A 212 2.88 11.80 -6.90
C ILE A 212 1.86 10.97 -7.69
N ALA A 213 0.59 11.34 -7.63
CA ALA A 213 -0.48 10.65 -8.34
C ALA A 213 -0.25 10.60 -9.87
N ALA A 214 0.31 11.67 -10.44
CA ALA A 214 0.63 11.75 -11.87
C ALA A 214 1.72 10.77 -12.34
N ARG A 215 2.44 10.13 -11.43
CA ARG A 215 3.45 9.09 -11.74
C ARG A 215 2.90 7.67 -11.73
N CYS A 216 1.62 7.52 -11.39
CA CYS A 216 0.94 6.23 -11.36
C CYS A 216 0.28 5.93 -12.71
N ASP A 217 -0.08 4.67 -12.95
CA ASP A 217 -0.78 4.25 -14.19
C ASP A 217 -2.27 4.63 -14.14
N ARG A 218 -2.81 4.80 -12.93
CA ARG A 218 -4.23 5.09 -12.69
C ARG A 218 -4.42 5.98 -11.46
N LEU A 219 -5.43 6.83 -11.53
CA LEU A 219 -5.84 7.70 -10.45
C LEU A 219 -7.28 7.42 -10.08
N VAL A 220 -7.51 7.02 -8.83
CA VAL A 220 -8.84 6.83 -8.24
C VAL A 220 -9.04 7.92 -7.18
N ARG A 221 -10.07 8.73 -7.32
CA ARG A 221 -10.36 9.79 -6.37
C ARG A 221 -11.50 9.45 -5.44
N LEU A 222 -11.21 9.63 -4.14
CA LEU A 222 -12.17 9.45 -3.07
C LEU A 222 -12.61 10.81 -2.53
N ARG A 223 -13.92 10.94 -2.30
CA ARG A 223 -14.54 12.04 -1.57
C ARG A 223 -15.65 11.48 -0.69
N ASP A 224 -15.62 11.81 0.61
CA ASP A 224 -16.62 11.38 1.60
C ASP A 224 -16.89 9.88 1.58
N GLY A 225 -15.82 9.08 1.46
CA GLY A 225 -15.87 7.63 1.42
C GLY A 225 -16.25 7.01 0.07
N ALA A 226 -16.68 7.79 -0.92
CA ALA A 226 -17.10 7.31 -2.24
C ALA A 226 -16.03 7.54 -3.32
N VAL A 227 -15.98 6.65 -4.33
CA VAL A 227 -15.20 6.89 -5.56
C VAL A 227 -15.97 7.91 -6.42
N VAL A 228 -15.34 9.05 -6.68
CA VAL A 228 -15.94 10.13 -7.49
C VAL A 228 -15.28 10.31 -8.84
N ASP A 229 -14.08 9.75 -9.03
CA ASP A 229 -13.36 9.79 -10.30
C ASP A 229 -12.42 8.58 -10.41
N ASP A 230 -12.22 8.08 -11.62
CA ASP A 230 -11.39 6.92 -11.94
C ASP A 230 -10.79 7.09 -13.33
N ILE A 231 -9.49 7.40 -13.39
CA ILE A 231 -8.81 7.86 -14.59
C ILE A 231 -7.64 6.92 -14.89
N ASP A 232 -7.65 6.31 -16.06
CA ASP A 232 -6.50 5.60 -16.61
C ASP A 232 -5.46 6.64 -17.10
N LEU A 233 -4.26 6.57 -16.57
CA LEU A 233 -3.13 7.43 -16.91
C LEU A 233 -2.09 6.72 -17.79
N SER A 234 -2.26 5.44 -18.08
CA SER A 234 -1.33 4.62 -18.87
C SER A 234 -1.16 5.14 -20.31
N GLY A 235 -2.14 5.92 -20.81
CA GLY A 235 -2.12 6.57 -22.12
C GLY A 235 -1.20 7.80 -22.24
N GLY A 236 -0.44 8.15 -21.18
CA GLY A 236 0.53 9.25 -21.23
C GLY A 236 -0.10 10.63 -21.11
N TYR A 237 -1.06 10.83 -20.24
CA TYR A 237 -1.58 12.17 -19.94
C TYR A 237 -0.46 13.10 -19.47
N PRO A 238 -0.40 14.36 -19.97
CA PRO A 238 0.53 15.35 -19.46
C PRO A 238 0.36 15.52 -17.95
N ALA A 239 1.46 15.48 -17.19
CA ALA A 239 1.42 15.63 -15.73
C ALA A 239 0.64 16.89 -15.30
N GLU A 240 0.73 17.99 -16.11
CA GLU A 240 -0.02 19.23 -15.88
C GLU A 240 -1.54 19.04 -15.92
N GLU A 241 -2.05 18.17 -16.80
CA GLU A 241 -3.49 17.88 -16.88
C GLU A 241 -3.96 17.06 -15.69
N VAL A 242 -3.15 16.08 -15.25
CA VAL A 242 -3.42 15.30 -14.03
C VAL A 242 -3.41 16.21 -12.81
N ILE A 243 -2.38 17.07 -12.69
CA ILE A 243 -2.25 18.04 -11.58
C ILE A 243 -3.47 18.99 -11.58
N ARG A 244 -3.90 19.48 -12.75
CA ARG A 244 -5.08 20.34 -12.87
C ARG A 244 -6.35 19.61 -12.41
N ARG A 245 -6.57 18.36 -12.82
CA ARG A 245 -7.73 17.57 -12.42
C ARG A 245 -7.73 17.26 -10.92
N VAL A 246 -6.59 16.96 -10.33
CA VAL A 246 -6.47 16.75 -8.88
C VAL A 246 -6.58 18.06 -8.11
N GLY A 247 -6.00 19.15 -8.61
CA GLY A 247 -5.97 20.47 -7.95
C GLY A 247 -7.26 21.30 -8.08
N GLN A 248 -8.10 21.08 -9.11
CA GLN A 248 -9.40 21.80 -9.28
C GLN A 248 -10.50 21.28 -8.35
N LEU A 249 -10.19 20.35 -7.47
CA LEU A 249 -11.17 19.52 -6.76
C LEU A 249 -10.93 19.53 -5.23
N GLY A 250 -10.13 20.50 -4.74
CA GLY A 250 -9.96 20.84 -3.32
C GLY A 250 -11.04 21.80 -2.81
#